data_90052efd184ce370bd8e9e5d031d6204
#
_entry.id   90052efd184ce370bd8e9e5d031d6204
#
_cell.length_a   1.000
_cell.length_b   1.000
_cell.length_c   1.000
_cell.angle_alpha   90.00
_cell.angle_beta   90.00
_cell.angle_gamma   90.00
#
_symmetry.space_group_name_H-M   'P 1'
#
loop_
_entity.id
_entity.type
_entity.pdbx_description
1 polymer ?
#
loop_
_entity_poly.entity_id
_entity_poly.type
_entity_poly.pdbx_seq_one_letter_code
_entity_poly.pdbx_strand_id
1 'polypeptide(L)'
;TEEITGGDIVKAQMNIAAGASLEDIHLAQDKISITGSALQCRITTEDPNNGFRPDTGTLTAYRSPGGAGVRLDGATSVGAEVSPNFDSLLVKMTCRGVNFEQAVQRAQRALNEFTVSGVATNIGFLRALLNESDFVNTRVDTGFITEHPDLLKAPPAVDESGRILDYIADVTVNKPNGDRPTALRPFDKLPKFNAEEPLPRGSRDDLLELGPQKYAEKIRAQEPLMVTDTTFRDAHQSLLATRVRSTALVSAAEAVARLTPDLFSVEAW
;
A
#
# COMPACT_ATOMS: atom_id res chain seq x y z
N THR A 1 -3.96 1.35 14.24
CA THR A 1 -3.57 2.20 15.38
C THR A 1 -3.78 3.68 15.05
N GLU A 2 -3.13 4.25 14.05
CA GLU A 2 -3.23 5.68 13.68
C GLU A 2 -4.67 6.16 13.48
N GLU A 3 -5.50 5.36 12.81
CA GLU A 3 -6.91 5.70 12.53
C GLU A 3 -7.78 5.89 13.77
N ILE A 4 -7.41 5.32 14.91
CA ILE A 4 -8.18 5.37 16.15
C ILE A 4 -7.52 6.20 17.24
N THR A 5 -6.23 6.48 17.13
CA THR A 5 -5.47 7.29 18.11
C THR A 5 -5.17 8.69 17.59
N GLY A 6 -5.15 8.87 16.24
CA GLY A 6 -4.70 10.11 15.61
C GLY A 6 -3.18 10.33 15.68
N GLY A 7 -2.44 9.35 16.22
CA GLY A 7 -0.99 9.44 16.33
C GLY A 7 -0.29 9.02 15.03
N ASP A 8 0.69 9.78 14.59
CA ASP A 8 1.58 9.46 13.48
C ASP A 8 2.77 8.65 14.01
N ILE A 9 2.77 7.33 13.73
CA ILE A 9 3.78 6.40 14.26
C ILE A 9 5.17 6.70 13.67
N VAL A 10 5.25 7.05 12.40
CA VAL A 10 6.55 7.35 11.74
C VAL A 10 7.15 8.62 12.29
N LYS A 11 6.35 9.67 12.46
CA LYS A 11 6.78 10.92 13.10
C LYS A 11 7.23 10.68 14.54
N ALA A 12 6.50 9.83 15.28
CA ALA A 12 6.86 9.47 16.65
C ALA A 12 8.24 8.77 16.68
N GLN A 13 8.50 7.82 15.79
CA GLN A 13 9.79 7.14 15.69
C GLN A 13 10.93 8.12 15.42
N MET A 14 10.75 9.07 14.51
CA MET A 14 11.76 10.10 14.21
C MET A 14 12.05 10.98 15.43
N ASN A 15 11.02 11.44 16.13
CA ASN A 15 11.18 12.27 17.31
C ASN A 15 11.89 11.52 18.44
N ILE A 16 11.53 10.26 18.71
CA ILE A 16 12.19 9.43 19.72
C ILE A 16 13.65 9.19 19.35
N ALA A 17 13.94 8.90 18.10
CA ALA A 17 15.30 8.73 17.61
C ALA A 17 16.15 10.01 17.74
N ALA A 18 15.48 11.18 17.63
CA ALA A 18 16.10 12.49 17.89
C ALA A 18 16.25 12.84 19.39
N GLY A 19 15.86 11.93 20.29
CA GLY A 19 16.03 12.07 21.73
C GLY A 19 14.80 12.60 22.49
N ALA A 20 13.64 12.76 21.84
CA ALA A 20 12.41 13.15 22.51
C ALA A 20 11.87 12.02 23.38
N SER A 21 11.34 12.36 24.56
CA SER A 21 10.61 11.43 25.40
C SER A 21 9.16 11.24 24.90
N LEU A 22 8.46 10.22 25.39
CA LEU A 22 7.05 10.03 25.07
C LEU A 22 6.17 11.19 25.59
N GLU A 23 6.56 11.83 26.68
CA GLU A 23 5.91 13.02 27.21
C GLU A 23 6.03 14.21 26.26
N ASP A 24 7.22 14.46 25.71
CA ASP A 24 7.48 15.58 24.78
C ASP A 24 6.63 15.50 23.51
N ILE A 25 6.33 14.29 23.07
CA ILE A 25 5.51 14.05 21.86
C ILE A 25 4.06 13.69 22.14
N HIS A 26 3.62 13.85 23.39
CA HIS A 26 2.25 13.58 23.85
C HIS A 26 1.78 12.13 23.64
N LEU A 27 2.69 11.17 23.71
CA LEU A 27 2.43 9.73 23.60
C LEU A 27 2.64 8.98 24.92
N ALA A 28 2.71 9.68 26.06
CA ALA A 28 2.63 9.03 27.35
C ALA A 28 1.29 8.27 27.47
N GLN A 29 1.27 7.15 28.19
CA GLN A 29 0.14 6.22 28.24
C GLN A 29 -1.18 6.90 28.64
N ASP A 30 -1.13 7.87 29.54
CA ASP A 30 -2.29 8.64 30.01
C ASP A 30 -2.79 9.70 29.02
N LYS A 31 -2.01 10.00 27.98
CA LYS A 31 -2.34 10.96 26.91
C LYS A 31 -2.92 10.30 25.67
N ILE A 32 -2.77 8.98 25.54
CA ILE A 32 -3.30 8.25 24.39
C ILE A 32 -4.79 7.99 24.59
N SER A 33 -5.59 8.53 23.70
CA SER A 33 -7.04 8.26 23.66
C SER A 33 -7.40 7.44 22.43
N ILE A 34 -8.25 6.43 22.61
CA ILE A 34 -8.79 5.63 21.53
C ILE A 34 -10.18 6.17 21.17
N THR A 35 -10.37 6.54 19.89
CA THR A 35 -11.63 7.08 19.40
C THR A 35 -12.15 6.21 18.25
N GLY A 36 -13.25 5.52 18.49
CA GLY A 36 -13.89 4.64 17.51
C GLY A 36 -13.16 3.32 17.35
N SER A 37 -13.37 2.69 16.19
CA SER A 37 -12.79 1.40 15.82
C SER A 37 -12.30 1.45 14.38
N ALA A 38 -11.30 0.65 14.07
CA ALA A 38 -10.81 0.49 12.71
C ALA A 38 -10.59 -0.99 12.37
N LEU A 39 -10.87 -1.32 11.11
CA LEU A 39 -10.71 -2.64 10.52
C LEU A 39 -9.87 -2.51 9.27
N GLN A 40 -8.84 -3.35 9.12
CA GLN A 40 -8.02 -3.40 7.92
C GLN A 40 -8.25 -4.69 7.15
N CYS A 41 -8.56 -4.56 5.86
CA CYS A 41 -8.61 -5.64 4.90
C CYS A 41 -7.37 -5.59 3.99
N ARG A 42 -6.65 -6.71 3.88
CA ARG A 42 -5.62 -6.88 2.87
C ARG A 42 -6.24 -7.50 1.63
N ILE A 43 -6.32 -6.73 0.55
CA ILE A 43 -6.82 -7.22 -0.72
C ILE A 43 -5.64 -7.79 -1.50
N THR A 44 -5.71 -9.08 -1.80
CA THR A 44 -4.64 -9.86 -2.42
C THR A 44 -5.13 -10.50 -3.72
N THR A 45 -4.19 -10.78 -4.62
CA THR A 45 -4.44 -11.56 -5.84
C THR A 45 -4.30 -13.06 -5.54
N GLU A 46 -5.12 -13.54 -4.63
CA GLU A 46 -5.16 -14.93 -4.20
C GLU A 46 -6.55 -15.50 -4.40
N ASP A 47 -6.63 -16.75 -4.84
CA ASP A 47 -7.90 -17.46 -5.05
C ASP A 47 -8.27 -18.27 -3.80
N PRO A 48 -9.28 -17.84 -3.01
CA PRO A 48 -9.72 -18.58 -1.82
C PRO A 48 -10.27 -19.96 -2.16
N ASN A 49 -10.90 -20.13 -3.34
CA ASN A 49 -11.44 -21.42 -3.78
C ASN A 49 -10.35 -22.44 -4.14
N ASN A 50 -9.11 -21.96 -4.30
CA ASN A 50 -7.94 -22.79 -4.63
C ASN A 50 -6.85 -22.71 -3.56
N GLY A 51 -7.26 -22.67 -2.28
CA GLY A 51 -6.34 -22.65 -1.14
C GLY A 51 -5.47 -21.41 -1.05
N PHE A 52 -5.99 -20.25 -1.44
CA PHE A 52 -5.27 -18.95 -1.47
C PHE A 52 -4.01 -18.98 -2.34
N ARG A 53 -4.01 -19.75 -3.41
CA ARG A 53 -2.91 -19.70 -4.37
C ARG A 53 -2.86 -18.34 -5.03
N PRO A 54 -1.68 -17.72 -5.12
CA PRO A 54 -1.49 -16.50 -5.88
C PRO A 54 -1.94 -16.67 -7.34
N ASP A 55 -2.77 -15.77 -7.80
CA ASP A 55 -3.16 -15.67 -9.21
C ASP A 55 -2.35 -14.59 -9.91
N THR A 56 -2.12 -14.76 -11.19
CA THR A 56 -1.25 -13.91 -11.99
C THR A 56 -1.93 -13.48 -13.27
N GLY A 57 -1.60 -12.29 -13.76
CA GLY A 57 -2.20 -11.77 -14.97
C GLY A 57 -2.09 -10.26 -15.06
N THR A 58 -2.78 -9.68 -16.03
CA THR A 58 -2.84 -8.22 -16.20
C THR A 58 -4.18 -7.70 -15.67
N LEU A 59 -4.14 -6.67 -14.84
CA LEU A 59 -5.35 -6.02 -14.35
C LEU A 59 -6.07 -5.32 -15.51
N THR A 60 -7.23 -5.85 -15.89
CA THR A 60 -8.07 -5.28 -16.97
C THR A 60 -9.04 -4.23 -16.45
N ALA A 61 -9.42 -4.31 -15.18
CA ALA A 61 -10.16 -3.26 -14.47
C ALA A 61 -9.61 -3.11 -13.03
N TYR A 62 -9.55 -1.88 -12.57
CA TYR A 62 -9.23 -1.54 -11.18
C TYR A 62 -9.98 -0.28 -10.78
N ARG A 63 -10.94 -0.42 -9.88
CA ARG A 63 -11.70 0.69 -9.31
C ARG A 63 -11.69 0.55 -7.79
N SER A 64 -11.06 1.47 -7.12
CA SER A 64 -11.01 1.52 -5.66
C SER A 64 -12.20 2.29 -5.07
N PRO A 65 -12.70 1.88 -3.90
CA PRO A 65 -13.69 2.63 -3.16
C PRO A 65 -13.09 3.93 -2.59
N GLY A 66 -13.97 4.81 -2.13
CA GLY A 66 -13.56 6.05 -1.49
C GLY A 66 -14.54 6.51 -0.41
N GLY A 67 -14.37 7.75 0.04
CA GLY A 67 -15.25 8.39 1.01
C GLY A 67 -14.70 8.41 2.44
N ALA A 68 -15.44 9.11 3.32
CA ALA A 68 -15.03 9.34 4.70
C ALA A 68 -14.82 8.02 5.47
N GLY A 69 -13.66 7.88 6.11
CA GLY A 69 -13.28 6.72 6.91
C GLY A 69 -12.88 5.49 6.09
N VAL A 70 -12.54 5.66 4.81
CA VAL A 70 -11.89 4.65 3.99
C VAL A 70 -10.52 5.17 3.59
N ARG A 71 -9.46 4.48 4.04
CA ARG A 71 -8.08 4.73 3.68
C ARG A 71 -7.56 3.55 2.85
N LEU A 72 -6.87 3.87 1.78
CA LEU A 72 -6.27 2.90 0.88
C LEU A 72 -4.76 3.16 0.80
N ASP A 73 -3.98 2.14 1.12
CA ASP A 73 -2.54 2.15 1.00
C ASP A 73 -2.13 1.11 -0.06
N GLY A 74 -1.91 1.57 -1.26
CA GLY A 74 -1.53 0.76 -2.43
C GLY A 74 -1.38 1.64 -3.66
N ALA A 75 -0.74 1.13 -4.71
CA ALA A 75 -0.48 1.88 -5.94
C ALA A 75 -0.52 0.97 -7.18
N THR A 76 -1.65 0.31 -7.38
CA THR A 76 -1.89 -0.43 -8.61
C THR A 76 -2.86 0.31 -9.53
N SER A 77 -2.87 -0.05 -10.79
CA SER A 77 -3.72 0.58 -11.81
C SER A 77 -4.08 -0.41 -12.91
N VAL A 78 -5.05 -0.05 -13.73
CA VAL A 78 -5.38 -0.80 -14.95
C VAL A 78 -4.12 -0.95 -15.82
N GLY A 79 -3.89 -2.14 -16.34
CA GLY A 79 -2.72 -2.50 -17.13
C GLY A 79 -1.50 -2.93 -16.31
N ALA A 80 -1.58 -2.91 -14.97
CA ALA A 80 -0.52 -3.46 -14.13
C ALA A 80 -0.46 -4.99 -14.28
N GLU A 81 0.76 -5.52 -14.37
CA GLU A 81 1.03 -6.95 -14.43
C GLU A 81 1.23 -7.50 -13.01
N VAL A 82 0.50 -8.54 -12.67
CA VAL A 82 0.64 -9.29 -11.43
C VAL A 82 1.53 -10.50 -11.70
N SER A 83 2.72 -10.50 -11.11
CA SER A 83 3.74 -11.53 -11.28
C SER A 83 3.72 -12.55 -10.14
N PRO A 84 4.03 -13.84 -10.40
CA PRO A 84 4.12 -14.86 -9.34
C PRO A 84 5.40 -14.72 -8.49
N ASN A 85 6.33 -13.88 -8.90
CA ASN A 85 7.64 -13.77 -8.23
C ASN A 85 7.63 -12.85 -7.02
N PHE A 86 6.50 -12.21 -6.73
CA PHE A 86 6.38 -11.16 -5.73
C PHE A 86 5.13 -11.36 -4.88
N ASP A 87 4.98 -10.52 -3.86
CA ASP A 87 3.81 -10.53 -2.97
C ASP A 87 2.50 -10.33 -3.76
N SER A 88 1.45 -11.04 -3.34
CA SER A 88 0.10 -10.97 -3.93
C SER A 88 -0.69 -9.73 -3.51
N LEU A 89 -0.20 -8.93 -2.56
CA LEU A 89 -0.91 -7.78 -2.00
C LEU A 89 -1.15 -6.71 -3.07
N LEU A 90 -2.42 -6.32 -3.26
CA LEU A 90 -2.80 -5.19 -4.11
C LEU A 90 -2.92 -3.89 -3.32
N VAL A 91 -3.60 -3.95 -2.18
CA VAL A 91 -3.92 -2.76 -1.37
C VAL A 91 -4.30 -3.14 0.04
N LYS A 92 -3.90 -2.32 1.01
CA LYS A 92 -4.42 -2.34 2.37
C LYS A 92 -5.57 -1.34 2.46
N MET A 93 -6.77 -1.83 2.71
CA MET A 93 -7.97 -1.01 2.89
C MET A 93 -8.28 -0.93 4.38
N THR A 94 -8.17 0.25 4.98
CA THR A 94 -8.51 0.49 6.38
C THR A 94 -9.81 1.29 6.47
N CYS A 95 -10.79 0.73 7.18
CA CYS A 95 -12.10 1.37 7.41
C CYS A 95 -12.26 1.74 8.88
N ARG A 96 -12.61 3.01 9.16
CA ARG A 96 -12.84 3.54 10.51
C ARG A 96 -14.33 3.78 10.74
N GLY A 97 -14.82 3.48 11.93
CA GLY A 97 -16.18 3.79 12.41
C GLY A 97 -16.16 4.36 13.83
N VAL A 98 -17.30 4.89 14.30
CA VAL A 98 -17.44 5.32 15.70
C VAL A 98 -17.45 4.13 16.68
N ASN A 99 -17.78 2.94 16.15
CA ASN A 99 -17.68 1.65 16.81
C ASN A 99 -17.30 0.57 15.79
N PHE A 100 -17.10 -0.66 16.24
CA PHE A 100 -16.65 -1.76 15.38
C PHE A 100 -17.70 -2.13 14.33
N GLU A 101 -18.97 -2.17 14.69
CA GLU A 101 -20.07 -2.46 13.76
C GLU A 101 -20.07 -1.49 12.57
N GLN A 102 -19.93 -0.19 12.84
CA GLN A 102 -19.87 0.83 11.78
C GLN A 102 -18.60 0.72 10.92
N ALA A 103 -17.46 0.33 11.52
CA ALA A 103 -16.25 0.03 10.75
C ALA A 103 -16.46 -1.16 9.80
N VAL A 104 -17.14 -2.22 10.28
CA VAL A 104 -17.50 -3.40 9.46
C VAL A 104 -18.45 -3.02 8.34
N GLN A 105 -19.54 -2.29 8.63
CA GLN A 105 -20.50 -1.83 7.59
C GLN A 105 -19.81 -0.99 6.50
N ARG A 106 -18.87 -0.14 6.91
CA ARG A 106 -18.08 0.67 5.97
C ARG A 106 -17.15 -0.19 5.12
N ALA A 107 -16.52 -1.20 5.72
CA ALA A 107 -15.68 -2.14 4.99
C ALA A 107 -16.50 -2.99 4.00
N GLN A 108 -17.69 -3.46 4.39
CA GLN A 108 -18.62 -4.17 3.51
C GLN A 108 -19.01 -3.31 2.30
N ARG A 109 -19.40 -2.04 2.54
CA ARG A 109 -19.71 -1.09 1.45
C ARG A 109 -18.49 -0.92 0.54
N ALA A 110 -17.32 -0.65 1.11
CA ALA A 110 -16.11 -0.43 0.35
C ALA A 110 -15.71 -1.67 -0.48
N LEU A 111 -15.81 -2.88 0.06
CA LEU A 111 -15.57 -4.12 -0.69
C LEU A 111 -16.62 -4.36 -1.81
N ASN A 112 -17.87 -3.89 -1.64
CA ASN A 112 -18.87 -3.97 -2.68
C ASN A 112 -18.61 -3.00 -3.85
N GLU A 113 -18.00 -1.85 -3.56
CA GLU A 113 -17.61 -0.85 -4.56
C GLU A 113 -16.28 -1.21 -5.25
N PHE A 114 -15.49 -2.11 -4.64
CA PHE A 114 -14.17 -2.48 -5.15
C PHE A 114 -14.30 -3.39 -6.37
N THR A 115 -13.73 -2.97 -7.49
CA THR A 115 -13.71 -3.75 -8.73
C THR A 115 -12.26 -4.05 -9.12
N VAL A 116 -11.95 -5.33 -9.24
CA VAL A 116 -10.67 -5.82 -9.78
C VAL A 116 -11.00 -6.91 -10.81
N SER A 117 -10.45 -6.81 -12.00
CA SER A 117 -10.62 -7.82 -13.05
C SER A 117 -9.28 -8.16 -13.71
N GLY A 118 -9.20 -9.35 -14.28
CA GLY A 118 -7.99 -9.88 -14.93
C GLY A 118 -7.21 -10.86 -14.05
N VAL A 119 -7.50 -10.90 -12.75
CA VAL A 119 -6.94 -11.84 -11.77
C VAL A 119 -8.01 -12.20 -10.73
N ALA A 120 -7.88 -13.37 -10.13
CA ALA A 120 -8.66 -13.73 -8.94
C ALA A 120 -8.21 -12.88 -7.74
N THR A 121 -9.13 -12.61 -6.81
CA THR A 121 -8.85 -11.86 -5.58
C THR A 121 -9.58 -12.49 -4.39
N ASN A 122 -9.11 -12.16 -3.20
CA ASN A 122 -9.76 -12.56 -1.95
C ASN A 122 -10.96 -11.68 -1.54
N ILE A 123 -11.42 -10.76 -2.38
CA ILE A 123 -12.52 -9.83 -2.05
C ILE A 123 -13.80 -10.60 -1.68
N GLY A 124 -14.14 -11.68 -2.41
CA GLY A 124 -15.31 -12.51 -2.11
C GLY A 124 -15.24 -13.13 -0.73
N PHE A 125 -14.09 -13.68 -0.36
CA PHE A 125 -13.83 -14.22 0.98
C PHE A 125 -13.95 -13.14 2.06
N LEU A 126 -13.34 -11.96 1.87
CA LEU A 126 -13.43 -10.87 2.83
C LEU A 126 -14.89 -10.40 3.03
N ARG A 127 -15.69 -10.36 1.97
CA ARG A 127 -17.13 -10.04 2.06
C ARG A 127 -17.89 -11.10 2.86
N ALA A 128 -17.61 -12.38 2.63
CA ALA A 128 -18.22 -13.46 3.41
C ALA A 128 -17.85 -13.35 4.89
N LEU A 129 -16.57 -13.18 5.19
CA LEU A 129 -16.05 -13.01 6.54
C LEU A 129 -16.72 -11.85 7.29
N LEU A 130 -16.85 -10.69 6.66
CA LEU A 130 -17.46 -9.51 7.28
C LEU A 130 -18.98 -9.64 7.47
N ASN A 131 -19.63 -10.63 6.87
CA ASN A 131 -21.05 -10.95 7.08
C ASN A 131 -21.26 -12.00 8.17
N GLU A 132 -20.21 -12.64 8.66
CA GLU A 132 -20.32 -13.61 9.74
C GLU A 132 -20.71 -12.93 11.07
N SER A 133 -21.76 -13.47 11.70
CA SER A 133 -22.28 -12.90 12.95
C SER A 133 -21.26 -12.90 14.07
N ASP A 134 -20.45 -13.94 14.18
CA ASP A 134 -19.42 -14.05 15.20
C ASP A 134 -18.27 -13.10 14.96
N PHE A 135 -17.92 -12.83 13.69
CA PHE A 135 -16.97 -11.79 13.35
C PHE A 135 -17.47 -10.39 13.75
N VAL A 136 -18.70 -10.05 13.38
CA VAL A 136 -19.31 -8.74 13.71
C VAL A 136 -19.42 -8.53 15.23
N ASN A 137 -19.72 -9.62 15.96
CA ASN A 137 -19.81 -9.60 17.44
C ASN A 137 -18.46 -9.76 18.14
N THR A 138 -17.33 -9.68 17.41
CA THR A 138 -15.97 -9.81 17.97
C THR A 138 -15.68 -11.13 18.68
N ARG A 139 -16.39 -12.19 18.31
CA ARG A 139 -16.20 -13.57 18.82
C ARG A 139 -15.30 -14.36 17.89
N VAL A 140 -14.09 -13.86 17.68
CA VAL A 140 -13.11 -14.42 16.74
C VAL A 140 -11.74 -14.49 17.36
N ASP A 141 -11.01 -15.51 16.95
CA ASP A 141 -9.59 -15.69 17.24
C ASP A 141 -8.83 -16.07 15.96
N THR A 142 -7.56 -16.41 16.08
CA THR A 142 -6.72 -16.78 14.94
C THR A 142 -7.10 -18.12 14.30
N GLY A 143 -7.90 -18.96 14.98
CA GLY A 143 -8.44 -20.24 14.48
C GLY A 143 -9.74 -20.08 13.68
N PHE A 144 -10.41 -18.93 13.76
CA PHE A 144 -11.74 -18.69 13.23
C PHE A 144 -11.94 -19.15 11.78
N ILE A 145 -11.00 -18.82 10.88
CA ILE A 145 -11.10 -19.18 9.46
C ILE A 145 -11.02 -20.72 9.28
N THR A 146 -10.21 -21.40 10.09
CA THR A 146 -10.07 -22.86 10.04
C THR A 146 -11.36 -23.56 10.51
N GLU A 147 -12.06 -22.97 11.45
CA GLU A 147 -13.32 -23.47 12.00
C GLU A 147 -14.52 -23.19 11.08
N HIS A 148 -14.37 -22.25 10.14
CA HIS A 148 -15.40 -21.84 9.18
C HIS A 148 -14.98 -22.07 7.72
N PRO A 149 -14.77 -23.33 7.29
CA PRO A 149 -14.27 -23.65 5.95
C PRO A 149 -15.22 -23.22 4.81
N ASP A 150 -16.50 -22.97 5.12
CA ASP A 150 -17.47 -22.50 4.12
C ASP A 150 -17.19 -21.07 3.67
N LEU A 151 -16.47 -20.28 4.44
CA LEU A 151 -16.01 -18.94 4.03
C LEU A 151 -15.11 -19.00 2.79
N LEU A 152 -14.39 -20.10 2.59
CA LEU A 152 -13.51 -20.31 1.43
C LEU A 152 -14.28 -20.58 0.14
N LYS A 153 -15.56 -20.95 0.24
CA LYS A 153 -16.44 -21.22 -0.92
C LYS A 153 -17.24 -19.98 -1.35
N ALA A 154 -16.87 -18.81 -0.85
CA ALA A 154 -17.56 -17.57 -1.19
C ALA A 154 -17.51 -17.33 -2.71
N PRO A 155 -18.59 -16.87 -3.32
CA PRO A 155 -18.61 -16.60 -4.75
C PRO A 155 -17.60 -15.52 -5.12
N PRO A 156 -17.03 -15.57 -6.34
CA PRO A 156 -16.11 -14.55 -6.80
C PRO A 156 -16.76 -13.16 -6.75
N ALA A 157 -15.95 -12.13 -6.52
CA ALA A 157 -16.43 -10.76 -6.36
C ALA A 157 -17.11 -10.17 -7.61
N VAL A 158 -16.91 -10.80 -8.77
CA VAL A 158 -17.48 -10.37 -10.06
C VAL A 158 -18.34 -11.48 -10.62
N ASP A 159 -19.63 -11.22 -10.77
CA ASP A 159 -20.58 -12.07 -11.48
C ASP A 159 -20.23 -12.09 -12.99
N GLU A 160 -20.27 -13.27 -13.61
CA GLU A 160 -20.06 -13.41 -15.07
C GLU A 160 -21.06 -12.57 -15.88
N SER A 161 -22.29 -12.42 -15.37
CA SER A 161 -23.33 -11.58 -15.97
C SER A 161 -22.90 -10.11 -16.00
N GLY A 162 -22.27 -9.63 -14.93
CA GLY A 162 -21.69 -8.28 -14.86
C GLY A 162 -20.58 -8.08 -15.89
N ARG A 163 -19.72 -9.07 -16.09
CA ARG A 163 -18.65 -9.01 -17.11
C ARG A 163 -19.19 -8.93 -18.54
N ILE A 164 -20.26 -9.66 -18.84
CA ILE A 164 -20.91 -9.60 -20.15
C ILE A 164 -21.57 -8.23 -20.35
N LEU A 165 -22.24 -7.69 -19.35
CA LEU A 165 -22.84 -6.35 -19.41
C LEU A 165 -21.76 -5.27 -19.54
N ASP A 166 -20.66 -5.36 -18.82
CA ASP A 166 -19.52 -4.45 -18.92
C ASP A 166 -18.90 -4.51 -20.32
N TYR A 167 -18.73 -5.72 -20.88
CA TYR A 167 -18.24 -5.88 -22.26
C TYR A 167 -19.18 -5.26 -23.29
N ILE A 168 -20.50 -5.54 -23.17
CA ILE A 168 -21.50 -4.96 -24.06
C ILE A 168 -21.50 -3.43 -23.93
N ALA A 169 -21.46 -2.91 -22.70
CA ALA A 169 -21.40 -1.47 -22.46
C ALA A 169 -20.10 -0.85 -23.02
N ASP A 170 -18.95 -1.51 -22.84
CA ASP A 170 -17.68 -1.03 -23.38
C ASP A 170 -17.70 -0.97 -24.91
N VAL A 171 -18.19 -2.02 -25.58
CA VAL A 171 -18.24 -2.09 -27.04
C VAL A 171 -19.29 -1.12 -27.61
N THR A 172 -20.46 -0.99 -26.97
CA THR A 172 -21.56 -0.18 -27.52
C THR A 172 -21.49 1.29 -27.12
N VAL A 173 -21.00 1.59 -25.91
CA VAL A 173 -21.00 2.96 -25.35
C VAL A 173 -19.60 3.59 -25.39
N ASN A 174 -18.57 2.86 -24.94
CA ASN A 174 -17.23 3.43 -24.82
C ASN A 174 -16.40 3.32 -26.10
N LYS A 175 -16.70 2.31 -26.95
CA LYS A 175 -15.95 2.05 -28.20
C LYS A 175 -16.87 1.97 -29.43
N PRO A 176 -17.87 2.86 -29.60
CA PRO A 176 -18.81 2.77 -30.73
C PRO A 176 -18.12 2.90 -32.09
N ASN A 177 -16.92 3.42 -32.14
CA ASN A 177 -16.08 3.59 -33.34
C ASN A 177 -14.76 2.81 -33.30
N GLY A 178 -14.70 1.72 -32.50
CA GLY A 178 -13.49 0.91 -32.31
C GLY A 178 -12.59 1.39 -31.16
N ASP A 179 -11.42 0.78 -31.06
CA ASP A 179 -10.46 1.12 -30.01
C ASP A 179 -9.97 2.56 -30.12
N ARG A 180 -10.08 3.30 -29.03
CA ARG A 180 -9.44 4.61 -28.94
C ARG A 180 -7.91 4.40 -28.85
N PRO A 181 -7.10 5.33 -29.39
CA PRO A 181 -5.68 5.29 -29.17
C PRO A 181 -5.42 5.22 -27.65
N THR A 182 -4.51 4.34 -27.26
CA THR A 182 -4.13 4.14 -25.86
C THR A 182 -3.91 5.49 -25.20
N ALA A 183 -4.64 5.75 -24.10
CA ALA A 183 -4.46 6.99 -23.37
C ALA A 183 -2.96 7.18 -23.09
N LEU A 184 -2.46 8.38 -23.34
CA LEU A 184 -1.09 8.75 -23.00
C LEU A 184 -0.83 8.29 -21.56
N ARG A 185 0.25 7.54 -21.36
CA ARG A 185 0.67 7.16 -20.01
C ARG A 185 0.71 8.41 -19.15
N PRO A 186 0.19 8.36 -17.90
CA PRO A 186 0.33 9.49 -17.02
C PRO A 186 1.80 9.90 -16.99
N PHE A 187 2.06 11.19 -17.12
CA PHE A 187 3.42 11.72 -17.04
C PHE A 187 4.01 11.30 -15.70
N ASP A 188 5.30 10.97 -15.70
CA ASP A 188 6.04 10.82 -14.47
C ASP A 188 5.89 12.11 -13.65
N LYS A 189 5.27 11.99 -12.49
CA LYS A 189 5.04 13.14 -11.58
C LYS A 189 6.30 13.42 -10.75
N LEU A 190 7.47 13.25 -11.34
CA LEU A 190 8.71 13.62 -10.68
C LEU A 190 8.77 15.15 -10.50
N PRO A 191 9.24 15.62 -9.35
CA PRO A 191 9.50 17.03 -9.15
C PRO A 191 10.47 17.55 -10.23
N LYS A 192 10.26 18.78 -10.67
CA LYS A 192 11.18 19.38 -11.63
C LYS A 192 12.49 19.74 -10.92
N PHE A 193 13.60 19.38 -11.50
CA PHE A 193 14.94 19.76 -11.07
C PHE A 193 15.81 20.08 -12.30
N ASN A 194 16.88 20.83 -12.10
CA ASN A 194 17.84 21.11 -13.16
C ASN A 194 18.83 19.93 -13.27
N ALA A 195 18.71 19.16 -14.33
CA ALA A 195 19.60 18.01 -14.57
C ALA A 195 21.03 18.41 -14.94
N GLU A 196 21.26 19.66 -15.36
CA GLU A 196 22.60 20.17 -15.72
C GLU A 196 23.42 20.57 -14.49
N GLU A 197 22.77 20.81 -13.35
CA GLU A 197 23.48 21.06 -12.10
C GLU A 197 24.23 19.81 -11.64
N PRO A 198 25.46 19.93 -11.10
CA PRO A 198 26.16 18.80 -10.55
C PRO A 198 25.35 18.18 -9.39
N LEU A 199 25.46 16.87 -9.23
CA LEU A 199 24.87 16.20 -8.08
C LEU A 199 25.49 16.72 -6.77
N PRO A 200 24.70 16.88 -5.70
CA PRO A 200 25.23 17.18 -4.39
C PRO A 200 26.26 16.13 -3.97
N ARG A 201 27.27 16.56 -3.22
CA ARG A 201 28.25 15.65 -2.63
C ARG A 201 27.54 14.63 -1.71
N GLY A 202 27.79 13.36 -1.90
CA GLY A 202 27.17 12.28 -1.14
C GLY A 202 28.13 11.53 -0.23
N SER A 203 27.59 10.64 0.56
CA SER A 203 28.36 9.78 1.48
C SER A 203 29.42 8.92 0.80
N ARG A 204 29.20 8.55 -0.47
CA ARG A 204 30.19 7.81 -1.25
C ARG A 204 31.44 8.65 -1.53
N ASP A 205 31.29 9.95 -1.79
CA ASP A 205 32.41 10.83 -2.04
C ASP A 205 33.27 10.98 -0.78
N ASP A 206 32.62 11.12 0.37
CA ASP A 206 33.28 11.12 1.66
C ASP A 206 34.02 9.80 1.97
N LEU A 207 33.40 8.66 1.67
CA LEU A 207 34.03 7.35 1.84
C LEU A 207 35.28 7.20 0.97
N LEU A 208 35.22 7.65 -0.28
CA LEU A 208 36.37 7.57 -1.21
C LEU A 208 37.52 8.50 -0.79
N GLU A 209 37.20 9.68 -0.25
CA GLU A 209 38.18 10.65 0.19
C GLU A 209 38.83 10.26 1.53
N LEU A 210 38.00 9.89 2.51
CA LEU A 210 38.46 9.63 3.88
C LEU A 210 38.99 8.20 4.07
N GLY A 211 38.57 7.27 3.23
CA GLY A 211 38.75 5.85 3.44
C GLY A 211 37.82 5.27 4.50
N PRO A 212 37.69 3.92 4.57
CA PRO A 212 36.62 3.28 5.36
C PRO A 212 36.73 3.55 6.87
N GLN A 213 37.93 3.61 7.41
CA GLN A 213 38.12 3.79 8.86
C GLN A 213 37.72 5.20 9.31
N LYS A 214 38.24 6.24 8.67
CA LYS A 214 37.91 7.64 9.01
C LYS A 214 36.45 7.98 8.68
N TYR A 215 35.91 7.38 7.64
CA TYR A 215 34.49 7.50 7.32
C TYR A 215 33.64 6.91 8.45
N ALA A 216 33.95 5.72 8.95
CA ALA A 216 33.26 5.12 10.09
C ALA A 216 33.36 5.97 11.37
N GLU A 217 34.52 6.58 11.64
CA GLU A 217 34.70 7.52 12.74
C GLU A 217 33.81 8.77 12.56
N LYS A 218 33.79 9.35 11.36
CA LYS A 218 32.91 10.48 11.01
C LYS A 218 31.43 10.16 11.28
N ILE A 219 30.96 8.98 10.83
CA ILE A 219 29.55 8.56 11.05
C ILE A 219 29.25 8.39 12.54
N ARG A 220 30.18 7.81 13.33
CA ARG A 220 29.99 7.66 14.78
C ARG A 220 29.97 8.98 15.53
N ALA A 221 30.66 9.98 15.04
CA ALA A 221 30.73 11.31 15.64
C ALA A 221 29.60 12.25 15.20
N GLN A 222 28.71 11.78 14.32
CA GLN A 222 27.63 12.60 13.80
C GLN A 222 26.53 12.78 14.84
N GLU A 223 26.20 14.03 15.15
CA GLU A 223 25.14 14.37 16.11
C GLU A 223 23.73 14.45 15.48
N PRO A 224 23.53 14.94 14.22
CA PRO A 224 22.24 14.99 13.60
C PRO A 224 21.62 13.60 13.40
N LEU A 225 20.30 13.51 13.54
CA LEU A 225 19.55 12.29 13.26
C LEU A 225 19.80 11.82 11.81
N MET A 226 20.22 10.58 11.65
CA MET A 226 20.41 9.95 10.36
C MET A 226 19.14 9.25 9.91
N VAL A 227 18.61 9.66 8.78
CA VAL A 227 17.37 9.10 8.20
C VAL A 227 17.70 8.26 6.97
N THR A 228 17.27 7.00 6.98
CA THR A 228 17.29 6.12 5.82
C THR A 228 15.89 6.06 5.21
N ASP A 229 15.76 6.36 3.92
CA ASP A 229 14.53 6.17 3.18
C ASP A 229 14.47 4.73 2.64
N THR A 230 13.44 4.00 3.00
CA THR A 230 13.23 2.60 2.59
C THR A 230 12.23 2.45 1.44
N THR A 231 11.78 3.56 0.85
CA THR A 231 10.71 3.57 -0.16
C THR A 231 11.04 2.69 -1.37
N PHE A 232 12.30 2.71 -1.83
CA PHE A 232 12.70 1.95 -3.02
C PHE A 232 12.78 0.45 -2.78
N ARG A 233 12.80 -0.01 -1.55
CA ARG A 233 12.72 -1.43 -1.20
C ARG A 233 11.39 -1.76 -0.53
N ASP A 234 11.15 -1.24 0.67
CA ASP A 234 10.04 -1.69 1.50
C ASP A 234 8.68 -1.22 0.98
N ALA A 235 8.55 0.05 0.59
CA ALA A 235 7.26 0.55 0.10
C ALA A 235 6.86 -0.15 -1.21
N HIS A 236 7.79 -0.34 -2.14
CA HIS A 236 7.46 -1.03 -3.38
C HIS A 236 7.22 -2.54 -3.18
N GLN A 237 7.83 -3.16 -2.18
CA GLN A 237 7.56 -4.54 -1.80
C GLN A 237 6.22 -4.69 -1.07
N SER A 238 5.97 -3.84 -0.07
CA SER A 238 4.85 -3.99 0.86
C SER A 238 3.55 -3.32 0.40
N LEU A 239 3.63 -2.31 -0.48
CA LEU A 239 2.47 -1.55 -0.95
C LEU A 239 2.24 -1.70 -2.45
N LEU A 240 3.30 -1.86 -3.23
CA LEU A 240 3.26 -1.91 -4.70
C LEU A 240 3.45 -3.33 -5.24
N ALA A 241 3.57 -4.31 -4.34
CA ALA A 241 3.84 -5.72 -4.64
C ALA A 241 4.95 -5.88 -5.69
N THR A 242 6.05 -5.13 -5.52
CA THR A 242 7.25 -5.10 -6.38
C THR A 242 6.98 -4.80 -7.86
N ARG A 243 5.87 -4.12 -8.17
CA ARG A 243 5.48 -3.78 -9.55
C ARG A 243 6.20 -2.56 -10.10
N VAL A 244 7.04 -1.90 -9.31
CA VAL A 244 7.82 -0.76 -9.78
C VAL A 244 9.01 -1.27 -10.59
N ARG A 245 9.10 -0.82 -11.84
CA ARG A 245 10.22 -1.21 -12.72
C ARG A 245 11.51 -0.51 -12.29
N SER A 246 12.64 -1.19 -12.43
CA SER A 246 13.96 -0.63 -12.12
C SER A 246 14.23 0.70 -12.83
N THR A 247 13.75 0.87 -14.07
CA THR A 247 13.85 2.12 -14.81
C THR A 247 13.14 3.28 -14.12
N ALA A 248 11.99 3.05 -13.50
CA ALA A 248 11.26 4.07 -12.75
C ALA A 248 12.00 4.42 -11.43
N LEU A 249 12.57 3.42 -10.74
CA LEU A 249 13.39 3.63 -9.55
C LEU A 249 14.64 4.46 -9.88
N VAL A 250 15.33 4.15 -10.98
CA VAL A 250 16.52 4.91 -11.43
C VAL A 250 16.15 6.36 -11.76
N SER A 251 15.02 6.57 -12.46
CA SER A 251 14.55 7.94 -12.77
C SER A 251 14.21 8.73 -11.50
N ALA A 252 13.61 8.08 -10.49
CA ALA A 252 13.29 8.71 -9.21
C ALA A 252 14.54 8.96 -8.36
N ALA A 253 15.56 8.10 -8.45
CA ALA A 253 16.77 8.20 -7.65
C ALA A 253 17.52 9.52 -7.88
N GLU A 254 17.55 10.02 -9.12
CA GLU A 254 18.18 11.31 -9.42
C GLU A 254 17.43 12.46 -8.74
N ALA A 255 16.10 12.45 -8.77
CA ALA A 255 15.29 13.44 -8.06
C ALA A 255 15.54 13.39 -6.54
N VAL A 256 15.58 12.19 -5.95
CA VAL A 256 15.87 12.01 -4.53
C VAL A 256 17.25 12.55 -4.17
N ALA A 257 18.29 12.22 -4.95
CA ALA A 257 19.66 12.70 -4.69
C ALA A 257 19.78 14.23 -4.71
N ARG A 258 18.98 14.91 -5.55
CA ARG A 258 19.02 16.37 -5.68
C ARG A 258 18.15 17.12 -4.69
N LEU A 259 16.99 16.55 -4.36
CA LEU A 259 15.96 17.23 -3.58
C LEU A 259 15.99 16.85 -2.08
N THR A 260 16.63 15.76 -1.74
CA THR A 260 16.78 15.30 -0.36
C THR A 260 18.24 14.91 -0.04
N PRO A 261 19.20 15.83 -0.22
CA PRO A 261 20.64 15.56 -0.05
C PRO A 261 21.01 15.22 1.39
N ASP A 262 20.16 15.56 2.36
CA ASP A 262 20.38 15.31 3.80
C ASP A 262 20.00 13.88 4.24
N LEU A 263 19.45 13.06 3.35
CA LEU A 263 19.22 11.66 3.65
C LEU A 263 20.56 10.94 3.87
N PHE A 264 20.65 10.17 4.96
CA PHE A 264 21.82 9.36 5.23
C PHE A 264 22.00 8.25 4.19
N SER A 265 20.92 7.57 3.85
CA SER A 265 20.90 6.53 2.82
C SER A 265 19.52 6.30 2.24
N VAL A 266 19.50 5.64 1.10
CA VAL A 266 18.29 5.12 0.46
C VAL A 266 18.43 3.61 0.37
N GLU A 267 17.46 2.88 0.90
CA GLU A 267 17.45 1.43 0.78
C GLU A 267 16.89 1.05 -0.59
N ALA A 268 17.69 0.32 -1.36
CA ALA A 268 17.28 -0.27 -2.63
C ALA A 268 17.63 -1.76 -2.62
N TRP A 269 16.87 -2.56 -3.36
CA TRP A 269 17.16 -3.99 -3.52
C TRP A 269 18.53 -4.20 -4.10
#